data_4ed6b7189ed87aec4c5e18a6195fd924
#
_entry.id   4ed6b7189ed87aec4c5e18a6195fd924
#
_cell.length_a   1.000
_cell.length_b   1.000
_cell.length_c   1.000
_cell.angle_alpha   90.00
_cell.angle_beta   90.00
_cell.angle_gamma   90.00
#
_symmetry.space_group_name_H-M   'P 1'
#
loop_
_entity.id
_entity.type
_entity.pdbx_description
1 polymer ?
#
loop_
_entity_poly.entity_id
_entity_poly.type
_entity_poly.pdbx_seq_one_letter_code
_entity_poly.pdbx_strand_id
1 'polypeptide(L)'
;MPIHSQEDLWDVIRENSNFQYSADRSEIQKALKIYQNNQYLVDRLSKNGQRYLYHMVDETLKRDMPVELALLPFVESQFDPYAQSPAGASGIWQFILSTAREQGLKRNWWYDGRRDIIASTNSALNYLDSMYRKTNDWMLAIASFN
;
A
#
# COMPACT_ATOMS: atom_id res chain seq x y z
N MET A 1 -10.92 -16.44 0.62
CA MET A 1 -12.33 -16.05 0.88
C MET A 1 -12.62 -14.75 0.16
N PRO A 2 -13.64 -14.65 -0.64
CA PRO A 2 -14.00 -13.36 -1.21
C PRO A 2 -14.47 -12.43 -0.11
N ILE A 3 -13.92 -11.23 -0.07
CA ILE A 3 -14.29 -10.18 0.87
C ILE A 3 -15.54 -9.51 0.30
N HIS A 4 -16.67 -9.60 1.00
CA HIS A 4 -17.98 -9.20 0.46
C HIS A 4 -18.47 -7.85 0.96
N SER A 5 -17.91 -7.30 2.05
CA SER A 5 -18.33 -6.02 2.61
C SER A 5 -17.16 -5.24 3.20
N GLN A 6 -17.39 -3.96 3.47
CA GLN A 6 -16.41 -3.09 4.10
C GLN A 6 -16.08 -3.50 5.54
N GLU A 7 -17.07 -3.99 6.27
CA GLU A 7 -16.88 -4.53 7.61
C GLU A 7 -16.01 -5.78 7.57
N ASP A 8 -16.26 -6.66 6.62
CA ASP A 8 -15.46 -7.88 6.42
C ASP A 8 -13.99 -7.56 6.13
N LEU A 9 -13.72 -6.51 5.36
CA LEU A 9 -12.36 -6.09 5.05
C LEU A 9 -11.57 -5.66 6.29
N TRP A 10 -12.20 -4.89 7.16
CA TRP A 10 -11.57 -4.44 8.40
C TRP A 10 -11.32 -5.60 9.37
N ASP A 11 -12.23 -6.54 9.43
CA ASP A 11 -12.06 -7.75 10.23
C ASP A 11 -10.90 -8.59 9.68
N VAL A 12 -10.80 -8.75 8.36
CA VAL A 12 -9.66 -9.43 7.73
C VAL A 12 -8.34 -8.74 8.07
N ILE A 13 -8.29 -7.41 8.02
CA ILE A 13 -7.09 -6.66 8.38
C ILE A 13 -6.74 -6.87 9.86
N ARG A 14 -7.70 -6.78 10.77
CA ARG A 14 -7.49 -6.98 12.21
C ARG A 14 -7.01 -8.39 12.53
N GLU A 15 -7.65 -9.40 11.95
CA GLU A 15 -7.34 -10.80 12.20
C GLU A 15 -5.97 -11.22 11.65
N ASN A 16 -5.52 -10.58 10.58
CA ASN A 16 -4.25 -10.88 9.93
C ASN A 16 -3.14 -9.89 10.26
N SER A 17 -3.38 -8.96 11.17
CA SER A 17 -2.38 -8.00 11.61
C SER A 17 -1.29 -8.70 12.44
N ASN A 18 -0.06 -8.66 11.95
CA ASN A 18 1.09 -9.38 12.52
C ASN A 18 2.12 -8.47 13.17
N PHE A 19 1.93 -7.14 13.12
CA PHE A 19 2.88 -6.25 13.75
C PHE A 19 2.66 -6.14 15.26
N GLN A 20 3.66 -6.58 16.02
CA GLN A 20 3.77 -6.18 17.42
C GLN A 20 4.22 -4.72 17.43
N TYR A 21 3.34 -3.85 17.82
CA TYR A 21 3.56 -2.42 17.81
C TYR A 21 4.56 -2.02 18.90
N SER A 22 5.76 -1.64 18.50
CA SER A 22 6.57 -0.77 19.35
C SER A 22 6.05 0.66 19.21
N ALA A 23 5.81 1.32 20.33
CA ALA A 23 5.08 2.58 20.43
C ALA A 23 5.70 3.76 19.65
N ASP A 24 6.91 3.61 19.14
CA ASP A 24 7.72 4.74 18.67
C ASP A 24 7.85 4.85 17.15
N ARG A 25 7.24 3.98 16.37
CA ARG A 25 7.54 3.97 14.93
C ARG A 25 6.33 3.69 14.06
N SER A 26 6.15 4.57 13.21
CA SER A 26 5.83 4.47 11.80
C SER A 26 4.49 5.06 11.42
N GLU A 27 4.52 5.61 10.24
CA GLU A 27 3.38 6.10 9.49
C GLU A 27 2.28 5.04 9.34
N ILE A 28 2.61 3.76 9.39
CA ILE A 28 1.64 2.65 9.42
C ILE A 28 0.83 2.66 10.72
N GLN A 29 1.45 2.92 11.86
CA GLN A 29 0.70 3.05 13.11
C GLN A 29 -0.22 4.26 13.09
N LYS A 30 0.23 5.36 12.49
CA LYS A 30 -0.63 6.53 12.26
C LYS A 30 -1.78 6.15 11.34
N ALA A 31 -1.51 5.45 10.27
CA ALA A 31 -2.55 4.97 9.35
C ALA A 31 -3.51 4.02 10.05
N LEU A 32 -3.03 3.05 10.82
CA LEU A 32 -3.88 2.13 11.58
C LEU A 32 -4.73 2.84 12.63
N LYS A 33 -4.17 3.81 13.34
CA LYS A 33 -4.94 4.64 14.29
C LYS A 33 -6.00 5.48 13.59
N ILE A 34 -5.66 6.07 12.45
CA ILE A 34 -6.58 6.81 11.61
C ILE A 34 -7.71 5.90 11.15
N TYR A 35 -7.39 4.69 10.74
CA TYR A 35 -8.37 3.68 10.35
C TYR A 35 -9.23 3.17 11.51
N GLN A 36 -8.62 2.86 12.64
CA GLN A 36 -9.32 2.34 13.81
C GLN A 36 -10.27 3.37 14.43
N ASN A 37 -9.92 4.65 14.34
CA ASN A 37 -10.67 5.73 14.99
C ASN A 37 -11.59 6.49 14.04
N ASN A 38 -11.63 6.16 12.74
CA ASN A 38 -12.24 7.05 11.79
C ASN A 38 -13.03 6.34 10.70
N GLN A 39 -14.24 5.89 11.09
CA GLN A 39 -15.28 5.50 10.14
C GLN A 39 -15.48 6.55 9.04
N TYR A 40 -15.27 7.81 9.38
CA TYR A 40 -15.38 8.95 8.48
C TYR A 40 -14.36 8.93 7.33
N LEU A 41 -13.13 8.45 7.54
CA LEU A 41 -12.16 8.32 6.46
C LEU A 41 -12.48 7.17 5.52
N VAL A 42 -13.01 6.09 6.05
CA VAL A 42 -13.50 4.97 5.25
C VAL A 42 -14.68 5.42 4.38
N ASP A 43 -15.58 6.22 4.95
CA ASP A 43 -16.72 6.78 4.22
C ASP A 43 -16.28 7.79 3.15
N ARG A 44 -15.13 8.42 3.33
CA ARG A 44 -14.53 9.34 2.34
C ARG A 44 -13.77 8.64 1.21
N LEU A 45 -13.37 7.40 1.40
CA LEU A 45 -12.80 6.65 0.28
C LEU A 45 -13.87 6.51 -0.79
N SER A 46 -13.57 7.00 -1.99
CA SER A 46 -14.42 6.76 -3.16
C SER A 46 -14.65 5.25 -3.32
N LYS A 47 -15.70 4.87 -4.05
CA LYS A 47 -15.92 3.45 -4.39
C LYS A 47 -14.67 2.82 -5.02
N ASN A 48 -13.91 3.59 -5.80
CA ASN A 48 -12.66 3.15 -6.40
C ASN A 48 -11.57 2.93 -5.34
N GLY A 49 -11.43 3.82 -4.37
CA GLY A 49 -10.47 3.66 -3.28
C GLY A 49 -10.74 2.42 -2.44
N GLN A 50 -11.99 2.12 -2.14
CA GLN A 50 -12.38 0.88 -1.46
C GLN A 50 -12.00 -0.36 -2.29
N ARG A 51 -12.29 -0.33 -3.59
CA ARG A 51 -11.94 -1.41 -4.52
C ARG A 51 -10.44 -1.63 -4.58
N TYR A 52 -9.65 -0.56 -4.58
CA TYR A 52 -8.19 -0.65 -4.56
C TYR A 52 -7.69 -1.25 -3.25
N LEU A 53 -8.27 -0.87 -2.12
CA LEU A 53 -7.91 -1.46 -0.83
C LEU A 53 -8.19 -2.97 -0.79
N TYR A 54 -9.33 -3.43 -1.32
CA TYR A 54 -9.63 -4.86 -1.45
C TYR A 54 -8.56 -5.60 -2.25
N HIS A 55 -8.16 -5.04 -3.37
CA HIS A 55 -7.10 -5.62 -4.21
C HIS A 55 -5.77 -5.70 -3.45
N MET A 56 -5.39 -4.63 -2.73
CA MET A 56 -4.15 -4.60 -1.93
C MET A 56 -4.15 -5.67 -0.84
N VAL A 57 -5.25 -5.78 -0.10
CA VAL A 57 -5.38 -6.80 0.97
C VAL A 57 -5.30 -8.20 0.37
N ASP A 58 -6.03 -8.47 -0.70
CA ASP A 58 -6.03 -9.75 -1.38
C ASP A 58 -4.62 -10.15 -1.86
N GLU A 59 -3.89 -9.21 -2.47
CA GLU A 59 -2.53 -9.44 -2.96
C GLU A 59 -1.52 -9.67 -1.82
N THR A 60 -1.63 -8.96 -0.72
CA THR A 60 -0.76 -9.19 0.44
C THR A 60 -1.01 -10.57 1.06
N LEU A 61 -2.26 -10.97 1.20
CA LEU A 61 -2.62 -12.28 1.73
C LEU A 61 -2.16 -13.42 0.82
N LYS A 62 -2.34 -13.29 -0.48
CA LYS A 62 -1.87 -14.30 -1.47
C LYS A 62 -0.36 -14.50 -1.45
N ARG A 63 0.39 -13.47 -1.10
CA ARG A 63 1.85 -13.47 -1.05
C ARG A 63 2.40 -13.81 0.33
N ASP A 64 1.53 -14.10 1.30
CA ASP A 64 1.90 -14.32 2.71
C ASP A 64 2.72 -13.17 3.29
N MET A 65 2.36 -11.94 2.91
CA MET A 65 2.95 -10.70 3.37
C MET A 65 2.08 -10.06 4.45
N PRO A 66 2.65 -9.21 5.33
CA PRO A 66 1.85 -8.49 6.31
C PRO A 66 0.74 -7.66 5.65
N VAL A 67 -0.48 -7.83 6.09
CA VAL A 67 -1.65 -7.14 5.53
C VAL A 67 -1.56 -5.62 5.70
N GLU A 68 -0.82 -5.15 6.69
CA GLU A 68 -0.57 -3.72 6.96
C GLU A 68 0.09 -3.01 5.77
N LEU A 69 0.81 -3.75 4.92
CA LEU A 69 1.38 -3.19 3.70
C LEU A 69 0.32 -2.65 2.74
N ALA A 70 -0.90 -3.20 2.79
CA ALA A 70 -2.03 -2.69 2.02
C ALA A 70 -2.46 -1.26 2.40
N LEU A 71 -2.03 -0.77 3.56
CA LEU A 71 -2.32 0.58 4.04
C LEU A 71 -1.31 1.62 3.59
N LEU A 72 -0.16 1.23 3.05
CA LEU A 72 0.85 2.16 2.54
C LEU A 72 0.31 3.10 1.46
N PRO A 73 -0.47 2.65 0.47
CA PRO A 73 -1.04 3.56 -0.52
C PRO A 73 -1.93 4.64 0.07
N PHE A 74 -2.58 4.38 1.19
CA PHE A 74 -3.35 5.41 1.88
C PHE A 74 -2.44 6.51 2.45
N VAL A 75 -1.36 6.13 3.12
CA VAL A 75 -0.37 7.07 3.67
C VAL A 75 0.29 7.87 2.55
N GLU A 76 0.67 7.20 1.46
CA GLU A 76 1.40 7.82 0.37
C GLU A 76 0.54 8.76 -0.49
N SER A 77 -0.70 8.39 -0.76
CA SER A 77 -1.51 9.07 -1.78
C SER A 77 -3.00 9.16 -1.50
N GLN A 78 -3.48 8.63 -0.36
CA GLN A 78 -4.91 8.44 -0.09
C GLN A 78 -5.63 7.66 -1.22
N PHE A 79 -4.94 6.69 -1.82
CA PHE A 79 -5.39 5.90 -2.96
C PHE A 79 -5.71 6.72 -4.23
N ASP A 80 -5.10 7.88 -4.39
CA ASP A 80 -5.26 8.68 -5.61
C ASP A 80 -4.26 8.21 -6.68
N PRO A 81 -4.70 7.57 -7.78
CA PRO A 81 -3.82 7.10 -8.82
C PRO A 81 -3.13 8.22 -9.62
N TYR A 82 -3.61 9.45 -9.49
CA TYR A 82 -3.04 10.63 -10.16
C TYR A 82 -2.21 11.49 -9.21
N ALA A 83 -2.01 11.08 -7.96
CA ALA A 83 -1.21 11.82 -7.01
C ALA A 83 0.23 11.99 -7.53
N GLN A 84 0.75 13.21 -7.42
CA GLN A 84 2.13 13.55 -7.74
C GLN A 84 2.76 14.35 -6.59
N SER A 85 3.98 14.00 -6.22
CA SER A 85 4.75 14.77 -5.26
C SER A 85 5.62 15.82 -5.97
N PRO A 86 6.08 16.87 -5.26
CA PRO A 86 7.06 17.81 -5.80
C PRO A 86 8.37 17.16 -6.24
N ALA A 87 8.73 16.04 -5.64
CA ALA A 87 9.92 15.25 -5.98
C ALA A 87 9.73 14.32 -7.20
N GLY A 88 8.54 14.34 -7.82
CA GLY A 88 8.25 13.55 -9.01
C GLY A 88 7.75 12.13 -8.75
N ALA A 89 7.41 11.79 -7.51
CA ALA A 89 6.73 10.53 -7.23
C ALA A 89 5.31 10.56 -7.79
N SER A 90 4.80 9.43 -8.26
CA SER A 90 3.50 9.35 -8.92
C SER A 90 2.76 8.05 -8.58
N GLY A 91 1.43 8.11 -8.61
CA GLY A 91 0.53 6.99 -8.40
C GLY A 91 0.22 6.70 -6.94
N ILE A 92 -0.56 5.66 -6.70
CA ILE A 92 -1.00 5.31 -5.33
C ILE A 92 0.16 4.90 -4.42
N TRP A 93 1.22 4.31 -4.98
CA TRP A 93 2.42 3.88 -4.26
C TRP A 93 3.52 4.93 -4.22
N GLN A 94 3.34 6.06 -4.90
CA GLN A 94 4.31 7.16 -4.97
C GLN A 94 5.72 6.74 -5.37
N PHE A 95 5.81 5.94 -6.44
CA PHE A 95 7.11 5.60 -7.02
C PHE A 95 7.78 6.82 -7.65
N ILE A 96 9.05 7.03 -7.34
CA ILE A 96 9.91 7.89 -8.16
C ILE A 96 10.29 7.13 -9.44
N LEU A 97 10.62 7.86 -10.49
CA LEU A 97 10.81 7.28 -11.82
C LEU A 97 11.97 6.27 -11.88
N SER A 98 13.07 6.54 -11.19
CA SER A 98 14.21 5.62 -11.14
C SER A 98 13.85 4.28 -10.52
N THR A 99 13.19 4.30 -9.36
CA THR A 99 12.75 3.08 -8.68
C THR A 99 11.69 2.33 -9.49
N ALA A 100 10.77 3.06 -10.11
CA ALA A 100 9.77 2.46 -10.98
C ALA A 100 10.41 1.69 -12.15
N ARG A 101 11.43 2.25 -12.76
CA ARG A 101 12.19 1.57 -13.83
C ARG A 101 12.91 0.32 -13.32
N GLU A 102 13.57 0.42 -12.19
CA GLU A 102 14.24 -0.72 -11.54
C GLU A 102 13.28 -1.86 -11.24
N GLN A 103 12.04 -1.52 -10.88
CA GLN A 103 10.99 -2.49 -10.60
C GLN A 103 10.19 -2.94 -11.84
N GLY A 104 10.60 -2.51 -13.03
CA GLY A 104 10.02 -2.97 -14.29
C GLY A 104 8.73 -2.27 -14.70
N LEU A 105 8.37 -1.15 -14.07
CA LEU A 105 7.23 -0.35 -14.47
C LEU A 105 7.51 0.39 -15.78
N LYS A 106 6.64 0.21 -16.75
CA LYS A 106 6.77 0.82 -18.08
C LYS A 106 6.22 2.24 -18.08
N ARG A 107 6.84 3.10 -18.87
CA ARG A 107 6.37 4.45 -19.12
C ARG A 107 6.61 4.83 -20.57
N ASN A 108 5.59 5.42 -21.18
CA ASN A 108 5.69 6.07 -22.47
C ASN A 108 4.86 7.36 -22.44
N TRP A 109 4.67 8.04 -23.59
CA TRP A 109 4.01 9.34 -23.59
C TRP A 109 2.50 9.30 -23.25
N TRP A 110 1.84 8.13 -23.32
CA TRP A 110 0.42 7.96 -22.95
C TRP A 110 0.18 7.05 -21.76
N TYR A 111 1.19 6.34 -21.29
CA TYR A 111 1.07 5.35 -20.22
C TYR A 111 2.20 5.51 -19.22
N ASP A 112 1.82 5.52 -17.96
CA ASP A 112 2.74 5.48 -16.82
C ASP A 112 2.31 4.37 -15.88
N GLY A 113 3.10 3.31 -15.79
CA GLY A 113 2.81 2.14 -14.95
C GLY A 113 2.69 2.45 -13.46
N ARG A 114 3.24 3.57 -13.01
CA ARG A 114 3.07 4.04 -11.63
C ARG A 114 1.61 4.40 -11.29
N ARG A 115 0.82 4.74 -12.30
CA ARG A 115 -0.62 5.05 -12.18
C ARG A 115 -1.52 3.85 -12.43
N ASP A 116 -0.97 2.75 -12.90
CA ASP A 116 -1.67 1.48 -13.09
C ASP A 116 -1.72 0.75 -11.74
N ILE A 117 -2.93 0.56 -11.21
CA ILE A 117 -3.14 -0.03 -9.88
C ILE A 117 -2.56 -1.44 -9.78
N ILE A 118 -2.82 -2.27 -10.77
CA ILE A 118 -2.35 -3.67 -10.77
C ILE A 118 -0.84 -3.74 -10.94
N ALA A 119 -0.30 -3.05 -11.94
CA ALA A 119 1.13 -3.05 -12.22
C ALA A 119 1.94 -2.44 -11.07
N SER A 120 1.52 -1.29 -10.53
CA SER A 120 2.23 -0.64 -9.44
C SER A 120 2.15 -1.43 -8.14
N THR A 121 1.04 -2.09 -7.84
CA THR A 121 0.90 -2.94 -6.67
C THR A 121 1.82 -4.15 -6.74
N ASN A 122 1.86 -4.85 -7.87
CA ASN A 122 2.79 -5.96 -8.07
C ASN A 122 4.24 -5.50 -7.87
N SER A 123 4.62 -4.40 -8.46
CA SER A 123 5.99 -3.85 -8.32
C SER A 123 6.30 -3.41 -6.90
N ALA A 124 5.37 -2.76 -6.21
CA ALA A 124 5.55 -2.31 -4.83
C ALA A 124 5.73 -3.50 -3.87
N LEU A 125 4.89 -4.52 -3.99
CA LEU A 125 4.98 -5.71 -3.15
C LEU A 125 6.25 -6.53 -3.45
N ASN A 126 6.65 -6.63 -4.70
CA ASN A 126 7.94 -7.25 -5.07
C ASN A 126 9.12 -6.47 -4.50
N TYR A 127 9.08 -5.15 -4.54
CA TYR A 127 10.13 -4.29 -3.99
C TYR A 127 10.21 -4.44 -2.45
N LEU A 128 9.09 -4.39 -1.76
CA LEU A 128 9.01 -4.60 -0.31
C LEU A 128 9.50 -5.99 0.09
N ASP A 129 9.13 -7.03 -0.65
CA ASP A 129 9.62 -8.38 -0.42
C ASP A 129 11.15 -8.47 -0.58
N SER A 130 11.70 -7.83 -1.61
CA SER A 130 13.15 -7.79 -1.83
C SER A 130 13.90 -7.08 -0.70
N MET A 131 13.32 -6.01 -0.15
CA MET A 131 13.88 -5.30 1.00
C MET A 131 13.79 -6.14 2.29
N TYR A 132 12.68 -6.85 2.49
CA TYR A 132 12.53 -7.79 3.60
C TYR A 132 13.56 -8.91 3.55
N ARG A 133 13.82 -9.47 2.38
CA ARG A 133 14.85 -10.53 2.22
C ARG A 133 16.25 -10.06 2.59
N LYS A 134 16.54 -8.79 2.38
CA LYS A 134 17.85 -8.19 2.74
C LYS A 134 17.97 -7.89 4.23
N THR A 135 16.89 -7.47 4.87
CA THR A 135 16.90 -6.94 6.23
C THR A 135 16.32 -7.90 7.25
N ASN A 136 15.50 -8.85 6.81
CA ASN A 136 14.65 -9.71 7.65
C ASN A 136 13.76 -8.93 8.64
N ASP A 137 13.41 -7.70 8.27
CA ASP A 137 12.65 -6.77 9.09
C ASP A 137 11.69 -5.95 8.22
N TRP A 138 10.39 -6.17 8.41
CA TRP A 138 9.37 -5.45 7.63
C TRP A 138 9.37 -3.95 7.89
N MET A 139 9.70 -3.51 9.09
CA MET A 139 9.78 -2.09 9.40
C MET A 139 10.91 -1.41 8.64
N LEU A 140 12.06 -2.08 8.51
CA LEU A 140 13.17 -1.58 7.67
C LEU A 140 12.80 -1.63 6.18
N ALA A 141 12.08 -2.66 5.74
CA ALA A 141 11.60 -2.74 4.36
C ALA A 141 10.67 -1.55 4.03
N ILE A 142 9.74 -1.24 4.90
CA ILE A 142 8.82 -0.11 4.76
C ILE A 142 9.58 1.22 4.78
N ALA A 143 10.51 1.40 5.70
CA ALA A 143 11.34 2.61 5.76
C ALA A 143 12.19 2.80 4.49
N SER A 144 12.61 1.72 3.85
CA SER A 144 13.37 1.74 2.60
C SER A 144 12.51 2.08 1.37
N PHE A 145 11.19 1.97 1.49
CA PHE A 145 10.27 2.27 0.40
C PHE A 145 10.21 3.77 0.05
N ASN A 146 10.48 4.63 0.99
CA ASN A 146 10.50 6.08 0.79
C ASN A 146 11.75 6.56 0.07
#